data_6a1ae848e44138a5a8d4dffcf4cfe3c2
#
_entry.id   6a1ae848e44138a5a8d4dffcf4cfe3c2
#
_cell.length_a   1.000
_cell.length_b   1.000
_cell.length_c   1.000
_cell.angle_alpha   90.00
_cell.angle_beta   90.00
_cell.angle_gamma   90.00
#
_symmetry.space_group_name_H-M   'P 1'
#
loop_
_entity.id
_entity.type
_entity.pdbx_description
1 polymer ?
#
loop_
_entity_poly.entity_id
_entity_poly.type
_entity_poly.pdbx_seq_one_letter_code
_entity_poly.pdbx_strand_id
1 'polypeptide(L)'
;TMKTLKPSVKIYGVMPVGSAVYVESRRQGQLVTLDHCSSMADAVVRKTGEEYLYPYIEKYVDDIFTVTEDSIRQAVRTACLYGKLTLEGSGALALAALLEKKCPLSPGTVLICSGGNIDKAVLDLCMQA
;
A
#
# COMPACT_ATOMS: atom_id res chain seq x y z
N THR A 1 -12.20 -9.11 -11.29
CA THR A 1 -13.44 -9.69 -10.72
C THR A 1 -14.31 -8.63 -10.05
N MET A 2 -13.82 -7.82 -9.08
CA MET A 2 -14.66 -6.84 -8.35
C MET A 2 -15.38 -5.86 -9.28
N LYS A 3 -14.66 -5.19 -10.17
CA LYS A 3 -15.27 -4.25 -11.14
C LYS A 3 -16.26 -4.91 -12.12
N THR A 4 -16.13 -6.21 -12.36
CA THR A 4 -17.08 -6.96 -13.20
C THR A 4 -18.39 -7.24 -12.44
N LEU A 5 -18.26 -7.64 -11.17
CA LEU A 5 -19.42 -8.01 -10.34
C LEU A 5 -20.15 -6.78 -9.79
N LYS A 6 -19.40 -5.73 -9.44
CA LYS A 6 -19.94 -4.49 -8.88
C LYS A 6 -19.14 -3.29 -9.42
N PRO A 7 -19.50 -2.77 -10.60
CA PRO A 7 -18.75 -1.69 -11.27
C PRO A 7 -18.62 -0.41 -10.44
N SER A 8 -19.57 -0.15 -9.53
CA SER A 8 -19.57 1.04 -8.67
C SER A 8 -18.54 0.98 -7.52
N VAL A 9 -17.95 -0.20 -7.23
CA VAL A 9 -16.91 -0.32 -6.21
C VAL A 9 -15.69 0.49 -6.63
N LYS A 10 -15.21 1.32 -5.71
CA LYS A 10 -13.92 2.00 -5.86
C LYS A 10 -12.79 1.11 -5.39
N ILE A 11 -11.72 1.03 -6.17
CA ILE A 11 -10.52 0.25 -5.88
C ILE A 11 -9.35 1.21 -5.81
N TYR A 12 -8.70 1.24 -4.67
CA TYR A 12 -7.54 2.09 -4.43
C TYR A 12 -6.29 1.26 -4.20
N GLY A 13 -5.18 1.66 -4.83
CA GLY A 13 -3.85 1.13 -4.55
C GLY A 13 -3.16 1.97 -3.48
N VAL A 14 -2.25 1.36 -2.73
CA VAL A 14 -1.40 2.07 -1.78
C VAL A 14 0.05 1.63 -1.98
N MET A 15 0.96 2.59 -2.07
CA MET A 15 2.38 2.35 -2.22
C MET A 15 3.17 3.18 -1.20
N PRO A 16 4.36 2.72 -0.76
CA PRO A 16 5.25 3.58 0.02
C PRO A 16 5.82 4.70 -0.85
N VAL A 17 6.00 5.89 -0.28
CA VAL A 17 6.62 7.03 -0.99
C VAL A 17 7.96 6.64 -1.62
N GLY A 18 8.76 5.85 -0.90
CA GLY A 18 10.09 5.41 -1.36
C GLY A 18 10.08 4.36 -2.49
N SER A 19 8.90 3.84 -2.90
CA SER A 19 8.78 2.88 -4.02
C SER A 19 7.43 3.04 -4.74
N ALA A 20 7.16 4.23 -5.28
CA ALA A 20 5.87 4.61 -5.87
C ALA A 20 5.82 4.44 -7.40
N VAL A 21 6.33 3.33 -7.93
CA VAL A 21 6.51 3.13 -9.37
C VAL A 21 5.20 3.28 -10.18
N TYR A 22 4.07 2.77 -9.70
CA TYR A 22 2.81 2.89 -10.43
C TYR A 22 2.17 4.29 -10.32
N VAL A 23 2.46 5.04 -9.26
CA VAL A 23 2.05 6.45 -9.14
C VAL A 23 2.79 7.27 -10.19
N GLU A 24 4.11 7.09 -10.29
CA GLU A 24 4.93 7.77 -11.26
C GLU A 24 4.61 7.36 -12.70
N SER A 25 4.38 6.06 -12.93
CA SER A 25 3.96 5.55 -14.24
C SER A 25 2.64 6.17 -14.70
N ARG A 26 1.66 6.26 -13.81
CA ARG A 26 0.37 6.89 -14.10
C ARG A 26 0.53 8.39 -14.41
N ARG A 27 1.38 9.10 -13.65
CA ARG A 27 1.66 10.51 -13.89
C ARG A 27 2.28 10.76 -15.27
N GLN A 28 3.13 9.84 -15.75
CA GLN A 28 3.79 9.93 -17.06
C GLN A 28 3.01 9.28 -18.22
N GLY A 29 1.90 8.59 -17.92
CA GLY A 29 1.10 7.87 -18.93
C GLY A 29 1.80 6.65 -19.54
N GLN A 30 2.88 6.19 -18.93
CA GLN A 30 3.65 5.00 -19.35
C GLN A 30 4.37 4.36 -18.19
N LEU A 31 4.68 3.08 -18.31
CA LEU A 31 5.47 2.38 -17.30
C LEU A 31 6.88 2.95 -17.22
N VAL A 32 7.31 3.30 -16.01
CA VAL A 32 8.63 3.88 -15.75
C VAL A 32 9.49 2.99 -14.87
N THR A 33 10.79 3.27 -14.89
CA THR A 33 11.77 2.70 -13.94
C THR A 33 12.25 3.80 -13.01
N LEU A 34 12.17 3.56 -11.71
CA LEU A 34 12.68 4.47 -10.69
C LEU A 34 14.20 4.36 -10.56
N ASP A 35 14.89 5.46 -10.37
CA ASP A 35 16.33 5.47 -10.10
C ASP A 35 16.66 4.76 -8.78
N HIS A 36 15.86 5.04 -7.74
CA HIS A 36 16.01 4.46 -6.41
C HIS A 36 14.65 3.99 -5.89
N CYS A 37 14.67 2.94 -5.10
CA CYS A 37 13.50 2.50 -4.34
C CYS A 37 13.94 1.89 -3.02
N SER A 38 13.24 2.25 -1.94
CA SER A 38 13.48 1.74 -0.59
C SER A 38 12.22 1.94 0.25
N SER A 39 11.89 0.94 1.07
CA SER A 39 10.83 1.03 2.09
C SER A 39 10.94 -0.15 3.05
N MET A 40 10.43 0.00 4.26
CA MET A 40 10.19 -1.13 5.16
C MET A 40 9.07 -2.07 4.66
N ALA A 41 8.25 -1.63 3.71
CA ALA A 41 7.28 -2.46 2.99
C ALA A 41 7.98 -3.23 1.87
N ASP A 42 8.94 -4.07 2.21
CA ASP A 42 9.91 -4.71 1.32
C ASP A 42 9.28 -5.56 0.22
N ALA A 43 8.20 -6.28 0.51
CA ALA A 43 7.50 -7.12 -0.47
C ALA A 43 6.92 -6.33 -1.67
N VAL A 44 6.75 -5.01 -1.55
CA VAL A 44 6.27 -4.15 -2.64
C VAL A 44 7.35 -3.23 -3.20
N VAL A 45 8.58 -3.31 -2.69
CA VAL A 45 9.70 -2.49 -3.19
C VAL A 45 10.14 -3.01 -4.56
N ARG A 46 9.99 -2.15 -5.58
CA ARG A 46 10.44 -2.45 -6.93
C ARG A 46 10.75 -1.19 -7.73
N LYS A 47 11.79 -1.27 -8.54
CA LYS A 47 12.18 -0.16 -9.44
C LYS A 47 11.24 -0.03 -10.64
N THR A 48 10.81 -1.16 -11.20
CA THR A 48 9.98 -1.19 -12.41
C THR A 48 8.70 -1.97 -12.11
N GLY A 49 7.59 -1.49 -12.60
CA GLY A 49 6.32 -2.21 -12.56
C GLY A 49 6.29 -3.34 -13.59
N GLU A 50 5.28 -4.18 -13.51
CA GLU A 50 5.08 -5.31 -14.41
C GLU A 50 4.31 -4.87 -15.66
N GLU A 51 4.91 -5.01 -16.85
CA GLU A 51 4.29 -4.60 -18.11
C GLU A 51 2.92 -5.21 -18.36
N TYR A 52 2.77 -6.51 -18.05
CA TYR A 52 1.50 -7.21 -18.26
C TYR A 52 0.41 -6.80 -17.24
N LEU A 53 0.78 -6.29 -16.06
CA LEU A 53 -0.17 -5.82 -15.04
C LEU A 53 -0.58 -4.36 -15.24
N TYR A 54 0.29 -3.53 -15.77
CA TYR A 54 0.07 -2.09 -15.87
C TYR A 54 -1.25 -1.72 -16.58
N PRO A 55 -1.63 -2.33 -17.72
CA PRO A 55 -2.93 -2.04 -18.35
C PRO A 55 -4.13 -2.37 -17.48
N TYR A 56 -4.01 -3.40 -16.63
CA TYR A 56 -5.09 -3.75 -15.69
C TYR A 56 -5.17 -2.79 -14.52
N ILE A 57 -4.03 -2.30 -14.04
CA ILE A 57 -3.96 -1.25 -13.00
C ILE A 57 -4.63 0.02 -13.53
N GLU A 58 -4.28 0.47 -14.72
CA GLU A 58 -4.89 1.64 -15.36
C GLU A 58 -6.40 1.49 -15.56
N LYS A 59 -6.84 0.29 -15.93
CA LYS A 59 -8.25 0.02 -16.22
C LYS A 59 -9.12 -0.13 -14.98
N TYR A 60 -8.59 -0.73 -13.91
CA TYR A 60 -9.42 -1.20 -12.79
C TYR A 60 -9.13 -0.53 -11.45
N VAL A 61 -8.01 0.16 -11.30
CA VAL A 61 -7.67 0.89 -10.06
C VAL A 61 -8.05 2.35 -10.23
N ASP A 62 -8.99 2.82 -9.40
CA ASP A 62 -9.51 4.17 -9.51
C ASP A 62 -8.46 5.23 -9.14
N ASP A 63 -7.66 4.98 -8.10
CA ASP A 63 -6.53 5.85 -7.73
C ASP A 63 -5.45 5.08 -6.95
N ILE A 64 -4.24 5.67 -6.85
CA ILE A 64 -3.12 5.09 -6.10
C ILE A 64 -2.55 6.16 -5.17
N PHE A 65 -2.58 5.88 -3.86
CA PHE A 65 -2.06 6.77 -2.84
C PHE A 65 -0.65 6.35 -2.40
N THR A 66 0.14 7.33 -1.96
CA THR A 66 1.42 7.05 -1.32
C THR A 66 1.34 7.32 0.18
N VAL A 67 2.05 6.52 0.97
CA VAL A 67 2.16 6.66 2.42
C VAL A 67 3.61 6.74 2.86
N THR A 68 3.85 7.43 3.97
CA THR A 68 5.19 7.61 4.54
C THR A 68 5.62 6.38 5.34
N GLU A 69 6.94 6.24 5.55
CA GLU A 69 7.50 5.18 6.39
C GLU A 69 7.00 5.29 7.85
N ASP A 70 6.81 6.51 8.35
CA ASP A 70 6.27 6.72 9.70
C ASP A 70 4.83 6.22 9.82
N SER A 71 4.01 6.47 8.82
CA SER A 71 2.63 5.97 8.80
C SER A 71 2.56 4.46 8.66
N ILE A 72 3.50 3.84 7.94
CA ILE A 72 3.60 2.37 7.87
C ILE A 72 3.96 1.81 9.26
N ARG A 73 4.96 2.40 9.97
CA ARG A 73 5.28 2.00 11.35
C ARG A 73 4.09 2.13 12.29
N GLN A 74 3.39 3.27 12.23
CA GLN A 74 2.18 3.49 13.03
C GLN A 74 1.08 2.48 12.71
N ALA A 75 0.91 2.10 11.43
CA ALA A 75 -0.07 1.11 11.01
C ALA A 75 0.25 -0.28 11.57
N VAL A 76 1.52 -0.72 11.48
CA VAL A 76 1.98 -1.97 12.09
C VAL A 76 1.72 -1.97 13.61
N ARG A 77 2.09 -0.90 14.30
CA ARG A 77 1.84 -0.73 15.74
C ARG A 77 0.35 -0.78 16.07
N THR A 78 -0.46 -0.03 15.33
CA THR A 78 -1.91 0.05 15.54
C THR A 78 -2.57 -1.31 15.34
N ALA A 79 -2.20 -2.03 14.28
CA ALA A 79 -2.68 -3.39 14.03
C ALA A 79 -2.34 -4.33 15.19
N CYS A 80 -1.11 -4.27 15.69
CA CYS A 80 -0.64 -5.10 16.79
C CYS A 80 -1.38 -4.79 18.09
N LEU A 81 -1.43 -3.52 18.51
CA LEU A 81 -1.97 -3.13 19.81
C LEU A 81 -3.49 -3.22 19.88
N TYR A 82 -4.18 -2.78 18.86
CA TYR A 82 -5.64 -2.66 18.86
C TYR A 82 -6.34 -3.76 18.04
N GLY A 83 -5.74 -4.15 16.91
CA GLY A 83 -6.30 -5.21 16.06
C GLY A 83 -5.92 -6.62 16.47
N LYS A 84 -4.90 -6.78 17.32
CA LYS A 84 -4.28 -8.08 17.66
C LYS A 84 -3.79 -8.83 16.42
N LEU A 85 -3.36 -8.06 15.41
CA LEU A 85 -2.85 -8.58 14.15
C LEU A 85 -1.37 -8.25 14.04
N THR A 86 -0.57 -9.26 13.74
CA THR A 86 0.84 -9.05 13.34
C THR A 86 0.87 -8.83 11.84
N LEU A 87 1.20 -7.60 11.43
CA LEU A 87 1.36 -7.24 10.01
C LEU A 87 2.81 -6.87 9.73
N GLU A 88 3.32 -7.27 8.57
CA GLU A 88 4.55 -6.70 8.00
C GLU A 88 4.26 -5.34 7.34
N GLY A 89 5.30 -4.57 6.99
CA GLY A 89 5.14 -3.24 6.40
C GLY A 89 4.25 -3.23 5.16
N SER A 90 4.43 -4.20 4.26
CA SER A 90 3.63 -4.32 3.04
C SER A 90 2.16 -4.65 3.32
N GLY A 91 1.91 -5.49 4.33
CA GLY A 91 0.55 -5.84 4.76
C GLY A 91 -0.19 -4.71 5.45
N ALA A 92 0.53 -3.71 5.97
CA ALA A 92 -0.03 -2.57 6.71
C ALA A 92 -0.33 -1.33 5.84
N LEU A 93 0.02 -1.33 4.55
CA LEU A 93 -0.11 -0.16 3.67
C LEU A 93 -1.52 0.41 3.61
N ALA A 94 -2.54 -0.44 3.49
CA ALA A 94 -3.92 0.02 3.43
C ALA A 94 -4.35 0.72 4.74
N LEU A 95 -3.90 0.21 5.89
CA LEU A 95 -4.14 0.82 7.19
C LEU A 95 -3.35 2.15 7.33
N ALA A 96 -2.13 2.23 6.81
CA ALA A 96 -1.35 3.46 6.78
C ALA A 96 -2.06 4.57 5.99
N ALA A 97 -2.63 4.25 4.82
CA ALA A 97 -3.41 5.20 4.03
C ALA A 97 -4.67 5.70 4.78
N LEU A 98 -5.30 4.83 5.57
CA LEU A 98 -6.41 5.21 6.45
C LEU A 98 -5.94 6.20 7.53
N LEU A 99 -4.84 5.92 8.21
CA LEU A 99 -4.28 6.78 9.26
C LEU A 99 -3.87 8.16 8.72
N GLU A 100 -3.31 8.23 7.51
CA GLU A 100 -3.00 9.48 6.82
C GLU A 100 -4.24 10.18 6.22
N LYS A 101 -5.43 9.59 6.33
CA LYS A 101 -6.69 10.11 5.74
C LYS A 101 -6.59 10.37 4.23
N LYS A 102 -5.80 9.59 3.52
CA LYS A 102 -5.56 9.77 2.07
C LYS A 102 -6.64 9.14 1.20
N CYS A 103 -7.26 8.07 1.66
CA CYS A 103 -8.33 7.43 0.91
C CYS A 103 -9.71 7.91 1.36
N PRO A 104 -10.65 8.12 0.42
CA PRO A 104 -12.03 8.40 0.75
C PRO A 104 -12.65 7.23 1.52
N LEU A 105 -13.25 7.53 2.66
CA LEU A 105 -13.98 6.53 3.45
C LEU A 105 -15.47 6.61 3.18
N SER A 106 -16.10 5.47 3.10
CA SER A 106 -17.55 5.34 3.00
C SER A 106 -18.01 4.11 3.81
N PRO A 107 -19.30 4.02 4.18
CA PRO A 107 -19.83 2.77 4.73
C PRO A 107 -19.52 1.60 3.80
N GLY A 108 -18.95 0.53 4.35
CA GLY A 108 -18.53 -0.64 3.58
C GLY A 108 -17.11 -0.58 3.00
N THR A 109 -16.30 0.42 3.37
CA THR A 109 -14.86 0.42 3.03
C THR A 109 -14.18 -0.80 3.64
N VAL A 110 -13.40 -1.52 2.82
CA VAL A 110 -12.63 -2.70 3.21
C VAL A 110 -11.14 -2.41 3.01
N LEU A 111 -10.35 -2.64 4.06
CA LEU A 111 -8.89 -2.57 4.01
C LEU A 111 -8.34 -3.99 3.88
N ILE A 112 -7.53 -4.23 2.87
CA ILE A 112 -6.81 -5.51 2.72
C ILE A 112 -5.56 -5.43 3.58
N CYS A 113 -5.56 -6.14 4.69
CA CYS A 113 -4.40 -6.35 5.57
C CYS A 113 -3.86 -7.74 5.29
N SER A 114 -2.70 -7.82 4.65
CA SER A 114 -2.09 -9.08 4.21
C SER A 114 -0.63 -9.13 4.63
N GLY A 115 -0.11 -10.33 4.80
CA GLY A 115 1.29 -10.52 5.20
C GLY A 115 1.56 -10.22 6.69
N GLY A 116 2.21 -11.17 7.36
CA GLY A 116 2.55 -11.07 8.78
C GLY A 116 3.95 -11.59 9.08
N ASN A 117 4.79 -11.77 8.06
CA ASN A 117 6.16 -12.27 8.21
C ASN A 117 7.13 -11.11 8.50
N ILE A 118 6.89 -10.41 9.60
CA ILE A 118 7.73 -9.27 10.00
C ILE A 118 8.92 -9.75 10.85
N ASP A 119 10.11 -9.22 10.56
CA ASP A 119 11.27 -9.41 11.41
C ASP A 119 11.04 -8.82 12.80
N LYS A 120 11.46 -9.56 13.83
CA LYS A 120 11.31 -9.11 15.22
C LYS A 120 11.95 -7.74 15.46
N ALA A 121 13.13 -7.50 14.91
CA ALA A 121 13.82 -6.20 15.06
C ALA A 121 13.02 -5.05 14.43
N VAL A 122 12.39 -5.29 13.28
CA VAL A 122 11.52 -4.30 12.61
C VAL A 122 10.25 -4.07 13.42
N LEU A 123 9.64 -5.14 13.94
CA LEU A 123 8.47 -5.01 14.81
C LEU A 123 8.80 -4.21 16.07
N ASP A 124 9.92 -4.51 16.74
CA ASP A 124 10.37 -3.79 17.94
C ASP A 124 10.54 -2.28 17.66
N LEU A 125 11.09 -1.91 16.50
CA LEU A 125 11.18 -0.51 16.06
C LEU A 125 9.78 0.13 15.87
N CYS A 126 8.84 -0.59 15.28
CA CYS A 126 7.46 -0.10 15.13
C CYS A 126 6.78 0.12 16.48
N MET A 127 7.10 -0.71 17.49
CA MET A 127 6.50 -0.60 18.81
C MET A 127 7.05 0.57 19.65
N GLN A 128 8.19 1.13 19.27
CA GLN A 128 8.82 2.30 19.93
C GLN A 128 8.34 3.64 19.36
N ALA A 129 7.69 3.64 18.21
CA ALA A 129 7.24 4.83 17.48
C ALA A 129 6.04 5.53 18.14
#